data_aa678d04ff6c8e4fce21a545d45113e5
#
_entry.id   aa678d04ff6c8e4fce21a545d45113e5
#
_cell.length_a   1.000
_cell.length_b   1.000
_cell.length_c   1.000
_cell.angle_alpha   90.00
_cell.angle_beta   90.00
_cell.angle_gamma   90.00
#
_symmetry.space_group_name_H-M   'P 1'
#
loop_
_entity.id
_entity.type
_entity.pdbx_description
1 polymer ?
#
loop_
_entity_poly.entity_id
_entity_poly.type
_entity_poly.pdbx_seq_one_letter_code
_entity_poly.pdbx_strand_id
1 'polypeptide(L)'
;MANLVIVCGPQAVGKMTVAESLRDKLRYNMMMNHDSIEMSDKIFGFGTPAQKEFNAIFREKAFELAVKHNVDLIFTYVCAFEVPQERVYLTSLAELFKINGGEFYFVELSADLATRLERNETPHRMECKASKRDVAWSKANLLKDATNHRLNLEDGEI
;
A
#
# COMPACT_ATOMS: atom_id res chain seq x y z
N MET A 1 14.15 -16.62 7.81
CA MET A 1 13.44 -15.52 8.51
C MET A 1 12.86 -14.62 7.45
N ALA A 2 11.62 -14.16 7.63
CA ALA A 2 10.93 -13.35 6.63
C ALA A 2 11.25 -11.86 6.78
N ASN A 3 11.48 -11.17 5.68
CA ASN A 3 11.70 -9.72 5.63
C ASN A 3 10.47 -9.03 5.02
N LEU A 4 10.22 -7.78 5.44
CA LEU A 4 9.16 -6.95 4.88
C LEU A 4 9.73 -5.63 4.37
N VAL A 5 9.44 -5.32 3.11
CA VAL A 5 9.65 -3.99 2.51
C VAL A 5 8.30 -3.33 2.30
N ILE A 6 8.04 -2.22 2.96
CA ILE A 6 6.87 -1.38 2.68
C ILE A 6 7.26 -0.27 1.72
N VAL A 7 6.58 -0.20 0.58
CA VAL A 7 6.69 0.92 -0.37
C VAL A 7 5.47 1.81 -0.17
N CYS A 8 5.65 2.92 0.51
CA CYS A 8 4.61 3.85 0.93
C CYS A 8 4.62 5.15 0.10
N GLY A 9 3.52 5.85 0.11
CA GLY A 9 3.36 7.16 -0.52
C GLY A 9 1.98 7.36 -1.15
N PRO A 10 1.68 8.57 -1.61
CA PRO A 10 0.37 8.92 -2.15
C PRO A 10 0.02 8.18 -3.44
N GLN A 11 -1.23 8.33 -3.88
CA GLN A 11 -1.69 7.76 -5.15
C GLN A 11 -0.89 8.35 -6.32
N ALA A 12 -0.65 7.51 -7.34
CA ALA A 12 0.07 7.86 -8.57
C ALA A 12 1.54 8.29 -8.40
N VAL A 13 2.15 8.06 -7.22
CA VAL A 13 3.58 8.38 -6.99
C VAL A 13 4.55 7.40 -7.63
N GLY A 14 4.11 6.20 -8.03
CA GLY A 14 4.95 5.17 -8.66
C GLY A 14 5.23 3.94 -7.80
N LYS A 15 4.50 3.73 -6.71
CA LYS A 15 4.72 2.58 -5.79
C LYS A 15 4.79 1.23 -6.48
N MET A 16 3.89 0.98 -7.44
CA MET A 16 3.86 -0.30 -8.15
C MET A 16 5.13 -0.52 -8.97
N THR A 17 5.55 0.46 -9.75
CA THR A 17 6.78 0.39 -10.55
C THR A 17 8.02 0.13 -9.69
N VAL A 18 8.12 0.82 -8.55
CA VAL A 18 9.23 0.61 -7.61
C VAL A 18 9.15 -0.78 -6.98
N ALA A 19 7.96 -1.21 -6.54
CA ALA A 19 7.76 -2.51 -5.93
C ALA A 19 8.06 -3.66 -6.91
N GLU A 20 7.67 -3.55 -8.18
CA GLU A 20 8.01 -4.51 -9.24
C GLU A 20 9.53 -4.59 -9.47
N SER A 21 10.21 -3.43 -9.54
CA SER A 21 11.66 -3.40 -9.67
C SER A 21 12.37 -4.03 -8.47
N LEU A 22 11.88 -3.80 -7.25
CA LEU A 22 12.40 -4.43 -6.04
C LEU A 22 12.14 -5.93 -6.04
N ARG A 23 10.93 -6.37 -6.41
CA ARG A 23 10.59 -7.80 -6.56
C ARG A 23 11.58 -8.51 -7.46
N ASP A 24 11.86 -7.95 -8.62
CA ASP A 24 12.75 -8.58 -9.61
C ASP A 24 14.20 -8.64 -9.14
N LYS A 25 14.65 -7.63 -8.37
CA LYS A 25 16.02 -7.57 -7.83
C LYS A 25 16.20 -8.45 -6.59
N LEU A 26 15.25 -8.39 -5.65
CA LEU A 26 15.35 -9.08 -4.36
C LEU A 26 14.80 -10.51 -4.41
N ARG A 27 14.01 -10.85 -5.42
CA ARG A 27 13.27 -12.12 -5.54
C ARG A 27 12.24 -12.32 -4.42
N TYR A 28 11.73 -11.23 -3.87
CA TYR A 28 10.66 -11.23 -2.87
C TYR A 28 9.29 -11.41 -3.54
N ASN A 29 8.33 -11.92 -2.78
CA ASN A 29 6.94 -11.89 -3.20
C ASN A 29 6.36 -10.48 -3.03
N MET A 30 5.27 -10.18 -3.71
CA MET A 30 4.67 -8.85 -3.68
C MET A 30 3.18 -8.93 -3.41
N MET A 31 2.70 -8.11 -2.48
CA MET A 31 1.29 -7.87 -2.22
C MET A 31 1.00 -6.39 -2.42
N MET A 32 0.08 -6.07 -3.30
CA MET A 32 -0.31 -4.68 -3.53
C MET A 32 -1.51 -4.30 -2.68
N ASN A 33 -1.55 -3.05 -2.22
CA ASN A 33 -2.67 -2.53 -1.42
C ASN A 33 -4.05 -2.77 -2.08
N HIS A 34 -4.10 -2.70 -3.41
CA HIS A 34 -5.36 -2.87 -4.13
C HIS A 34 -5.78 -4.34 -4.36
N ASP A 35 -4.89 -5.31 -4.18
CA ASP A 35 -5.22 -6.73 -4.38
C ASP A 35 -6.36 -7.17 -3.43
N SER A 36 -6.24 -6.88 -2.14
CA SER A 36 -7.28 -7.17 -1.17
C SER A 36 -8.53 -6.31 -1.37
N ILE A 37 -8.36 -5.04 -1.76
CA ILE A 37 -9.47 -4.11 -1.98
C ILE A 37 -10.32 -4.56 -3.18
N GLU A 38 -9.71 -4.91 -4.30
CA GLU A 38 -10.44 -5.35 -5.50
C GLU A 38 -11.14 -6.70 -5.29
N MET A 39 -10.51 -7.60 -4.55
CA MET A 39 -11.14 -8.88 -4.19
C MET A 39 -12.34 -8.67 -3.28
N SER A 40 -12.19 -7.89 -2.23
CA SER A 40 -13.25 -7.64 -1.25
C SER A 40 -14.39 -6.78 -1.80
N ASP A 41 -14.10 -5.85 -2.72
CA ASP A 41 -15.11 -5.04 -3.41
C ASP A 41 -16.11 -5.91 -4.18
N LYS A 42 -15.62 -6.92 -4.89
CA LYS A 42 -16.47 -7.88 -5.63
C LYS A 42 -17.43 -8.66 -4.73
N ILE A 43 -17.04 -8.88 -3.47
CA ILE A 43 -17.83 -9.70 -2.51
C ILE A 43 -18.78 -8.82 -1.70
N PHE A 44 -18.33 -7.68 -1.23
CA PHE A 44 -19.00 -6.87 -0.21
C PHE A 44 -19.43 -5.48 -0.69
N GLY A 45 -18.96 -5.03 -1.86
CA GLY A 45 -19.11 -3.66 -2.34
C GLY A 45 -18.12 -2.68 -1.72
N PHE A 46 -17.74 -1.66 -2.50
CA PHE A 46 -16.72 -0.68 -2.12
C PHE A 46 -17.16 0.19 -0.93
N GLY A 47 -16.28 0.37 0.03
CA GLY A 47 -16.45 1.26 1.18
C GLY A 47 -17.36 0.73 2.29
N THR A 48 -17.91 -0.47 2.16
CA THR A 48 -18.77 -1.08 3.18
C THR A 48 -17.99 -1.49 4.44
N PRO A 49 -18.62 -1.57 5.62
CA PRO A 49 -17.97 -2.07 6.82
C PRO A 49 -17.39 -3.48 6.65
N ALA A 50 -18.12 -4.38 5.97
CA ALA A 50 -17.67 -5.75 5.70
C ALA A 50 -16.42 -5.79 4.81
N GLN A 51 -16.31 -4.92 3.80
CA GLN A 51 -15.10 -4.79 2.99
C GLN A 51 -13.89 -4.36 3.83
N LYS A 52 -14.07 -3.37 4.70
CA LYS A 52 -13.00 -2.86 5.56
C LYS A 52 -12.50 -3.93 6.53
N GLU A 53 -13.41 -4.65 7.17
CA GLU A 53 -13.10 -5.74 8.10
C GLU A 53 -12.37 -6.88 7.38
N PHE A 54 -12.88 -7.31 6.22
CA PHE A 54 -12.23 -8.33 5.41
C PHE A 54 -10.81 -7.95 5.03
N ASN A 55 -10.58 -6.70 4.58
CA ASN A 55 -9.24 -6.22 4.21
C ASN A 55 -8.27 -6.26 5.40
N ALA A 56 -8.74 -5.88 6.59
CA ALA A 56 -7.92 -5.93 7.80
C ALA A 56 -7.51 -7.38 8.13
N ILE A 57 -8.48 -8.29 8.23
CA ILE A 57 -8.27 -9.72 8.52
C ILE A 57 -7.36 -10.38 7.46
N PHE A 58 -7.64 -10.13 6.18
CA PHE A 58 -6.86 -10.69 5.08
C PHE A 58 -5.39 -10.30 5.17
N ARG A 59 -5.11 -9.01 5.38
CA ARG A 59 -3.73 -8.49 5.46
C ARG A 59 -3.00 -9.01 6.68
N GLU A 60 -3.64 -8.93 7.86
CA GLU A 60 -3.09 -9.48 9.10
C GLU A 60 -2.68 -10.94 8.91
N LYS A 61 -3.59 -11.75 8.37
CA LYS A 61 -3.33 -13.17 8.14
C LYS A 61 -2.25 -13.43 7.09
N ALA A 62 -2.18 -12.62 6.05
CA ALA A 62 -1.13 -12.73 5.04
C ALA A 62 0.26 -12.49 5.64
N PHE A 63 0.42 -11.47 6.49
CA PHE A 63 1.70 -11.18 7.15
C PHE A 63 2.07 -12.23 8.20
N GLU A 64 1.13 -12.71 9.00
CA GLU A 64 1.38 -13.84 9.92
C GLU A 64 1.87 -15.09 9.19
N LEU A 65 1.23 -15.44 8.07
CA LEU A 65 1.63 -16.60 7.28
C LEU A 65 2.98 -16.39 6.60
N ALA A 66 3.29 -15.17 6.15
CA ALA A 66 4.60 -14.84 5.60
C ALA A 66 5.71 -15.07 6.64
N VAL A 67 5.54 -14.57 7.84
CA VAL A 67 6.47 -14.80 8.95
C VAL A 67 6.59 -16.29 9.28
N LYS A 68 5.44 -16.96 9.46
CA LYS A 68 5.40 -18.40 9.80
C LYS A 68 6.11 -19.28 8.79
N HIS A 69 6.03 -18.95 7.50
CA HIS A 69 6.57 -19.75 6.40
C HIS A 69 7.86 -19.18 5.79
N ASN A 70 8.46 -18.17 6.41
CA ASN A 70 9.69 -17.50 5.96
C ASN A 70 9.58 -16.95 4.53
N VAL A 71 8.49 -16.26 4.24
CA VAL A 71 8.23 -15.64 2.94
C VAL A 71 8.57 -14.16 3.01
N ASP A 72 9.57 -13.73 2.24
CA ASP A 72 9.91 -12.32 2.10
C ASP A 72 8.84 -11.60 1.28
N LEU A 73 8.41 -10.41 1.75
CA LEU A 73 7.34 -9.64 1.13
C LEU A 73 7.73 -8.20 0.82
N ILE A 74 7.19 -7.72 -0.29
CA ILE A 74 7.06 -6.29 -0.61
C ILE A 74 5.58 -5.94 -0.52
N PHE A 75 5.23 -4.90 0.24
CA PHE A 75 3.86 -4.43 0.37
C PHE A 75 3.75 -2.96 -0.05
N THR A 76 2.84 -2.64 -0.97
CA THR A 76 2.57 -1.25 -1.33
C THR A 76 1.46 -0.69 -0.48
N TYR A 77 1.65 0.51 0.09
CA TYR A 77 0.69 1.10 1.00
C TYR A 77 0.46 2.60 0.74
N VAL A 78 -0.71 3.09 1.11
CA VAL A 78 -1.03 4.52 1.22
C VAL A 78 -1.40 4.76 2.67
N CYS A 79 -0.64 5.60 3.35
CA CYS A 79 -0.82 5.91 4.76
C CYS A 79 -1.29 7.36 4.93
N ALA A 80 -2.28 7.57 5.76
CA ALA A 80 -2.67 8.90 6.26
C ALA A 80 -1.93 9.12 7.58
N PHE A 81 -0.76 9.74 7.53
CA PHE A 81 0.16 9.82 8.67
C PHE A 81 -0.36 10.64 9.86
N GLU A 82 -1.34 11.51 9.65
CA GLU A 82 -2.03 12.23 10.72
C GLU A 82 -2.99 11.34 11.52
N VAL A 83 -3.34 10.15 10.99
CA VAL A 83 -4.23 9.18 11.66
C VAL A 83 -3.40 8.25 12.53
N PRO A 84 -3.52 8.31 13.88
CA PRO A 84 -2.67 7.52 14.78
C PRO A 84 -2.74 6.01 14.52
N GLN A 85 -3.90 5.49 14.15
CA GLN A 85 -4.13 4.07 13.87
C GLN A 85 -3.30 3.56 12.69
N GLU A 86 -3.06 4.40 11.68
CA GLU A 86 -2.22 4.06 10.53
C GLU A 86 -0.76 3.88 10.93
N ARG A 87 -0.25 4.73 11.81
CA ARG A 87 1.11 4.59 12.36
C ARG A 87 1.24 3.37 13.25
N VAL A 88 0.26 3.13 14.12
CA VAL A 88 0.21 1.91 14.95
C VAL A 88 0.24 0.66 14.08
N TYR A 89 -0.52 0.65 12.98
CA TYR A 89 -0.51 -0.46 12.03
C TYR A 89 0.88 -0.70 11.42
N LEU A 90 1.55 0.35 10.94
CA LEU A 90 2.91 0.21 10.38
C LEU A 90 3.92 -0.27 11.43
N THR A 91 3.84 0.25 12.66
CA THR A 91 4.70 -0.17 13.76
C THR A 91 4.46 -1.63 14.13
N SER A 92 3.20 -2.07 14.20
CA SER A 92 2.87 -3.47 14.51
C SER A 92 3.38 -4.45 13.44
N LEU A 93 3.38 -4.04 12.17
CA LEU A 93 3.99 -4.84 11.10
C LEU A 93 5.51 -4.92 11.26
N ALA A 94 6.17 -3.80 11.57
CA ALA A 94 7.61 -3.79 11.83
C ALA A 94 7.98 -4.72 13.00
N GLU A 95 7.23 -4.64 14.09
CA GLU A 95 7.41 -5.50 15.26
C GLU A 95 7.20 -6.98 14.92
N LEU A 96 6.11 -7.31 14.20
CA LEU A 96 5.82 -8.69 13.81
C LEU A 96 7.01 -9.36 13.10
N PHE A 97 7.62 -8.67 12.14
CA PHE A 97 8.76 -9.23 11.42
C PHE A 97 10.02 -9.26 12.27
N LYS A 98 10.33 -8.18 12.99
CA LYS A 98 11.54 -8.08 13.83
C LYS A 98 11.58 -9.08 14.98
N ILE A 99 10.49 -9.27 15.72
CA ILE A 99 10.46 -10.26 16.83
C ILE A 99 10.61 -11.70 16.36
N ASN A 100 10.30 -11.96 15.08
CA ASN A 100 10.51 -13.26 14.45
C ASN A 100 11.86 -13.35 13.70
N GLY A 101 12.78 -12.40 13.97
CA GLY A 101 14.15 -12.39 13.49
C GLY A 101 14.34 -11.91 12.06
N GLY A 102 13.29 -11.36 11.44
CA GLY A 102 13.36 -10.73 10.11
C GLY A 102 13.70 -9.24 10.18
N GLU A 103 13.84 -8.65 9.00
CA GLU A 103 14.10 -7.22 8.83
C GLU A 103 12.84 -6.50 8.29
N PHE A 104 12.71 -5.23 8.68
CA PHE A 104 11.67 -4.34 8.20
C PHE A 104 12.30 -3.11 7.53
N TYR A 105 11.90 -2.85 6.29
CA TYR A 105 12.36 -1.71 5.52
C TYR A 105 11.17 -0.84 5.12
N PHE A 106 11.28 0.45 5.35
CA PHE A 106 10.27 1.42 4.95
C PHE A 106 10.83 2.32 3.84
N VAL A 107 10.20 2.28 2.67
CA VAL A 107 10.56 3.07 1.49
C VAL A 107 9.45 4.05 1.20
N GLU A 108 9.70 5.32 1.44
CA GLU A 108 8.75 6.38 1.12
C GLU A 108 8.99 6.96 -0.27
N LEU A 109 7.91 7.15 -1.02
CA LEU A 109 7.92 7.83 -2.30
C LEU A 109 7.12 9.12 -2.23
N SER A 110 7.68 10.20 -2.77
CA SER A 110 7.01 11.47 -2.93
C SER A 110 7.04 11.96 -4.37
N ALA A 111 6.03 12.71 -4.77
CA ALA A 111 5.98 13.47 -6.01
C ALA A 111 4.97 14.60 -5.85
N ASP A 112 5.20 15.71 -6.54
CA ASP A 112 4.25 16.81 -6.54
C ASP A 112 2.89 16.42 -7.12
N LEU A 113 1.87 17.20 -6.79
CA LEU A 113 0.49 16.91 -7.19
C LEU A 113 0.30 16.92 -8.71
N ALA A 114 0.97 17.83 -9.42
CA ALA A 114 0.85 17.94 -10.87
C ALA A 114 1.37 16.67 -11.56
N THR A 115 2.56 16.21 -11.18
CA THR A 115 3.14 14.94 -11.65
C THR A 115 2.24 13.74 -11.35
N ARG A 116 1.64 13.71 -10.16
CA ARG A 116 0.73 12.62 -9.79
C ARG A 116 -0.58 12.63 -10.59
N LEU A 117 -1.12 13.80 -10.88
CA LEU A 117 -2.31 13.94 -11.74
C LEU A 117 -2.03 13.48 -13.18
N GLU A 118 -0.90 13.87 -13.75
CA GLU A 118 -0.47 13.41 -15.07
C GLU A 118 -0.32 11.88 -15.12
N ARG A 119 0.39 11.30 -14.14
CA ARG A 119 0.56 9.83 -14.03
C ARG A 119 -0.75 9.09 -13.80
N ASN A 120 -1.75 9.73 -13.18
CA ASN A 120 -3.05 9.11 -12.93
C ASN A 120 -3.83 8.82 -14.21
N GLU A 121 -3.54 9.51 -15.30
CA GLU A 121 -4.21 9.40 -16.60
C GLU A 121 -3.43 8.48 -17.59
N THR A 122 -2.33 7.85 -17.17
CA THR A 122 -1.54 6.98 -18.04
C THR A 122 -2.21 5.65 -18.37
N PRO A 123 -2.09 5.13 -19.63
CA PRO A 123 -2.64 3.84 -20.01
C PRO A 123 -2.19 2.68 -19.12
N HIS A 124 -0.91 2.65 -18.77
CA HIS A 124 -0.34 1.62 -17.88
C HIS A 124 -1.09 1.50 -16.55
N ARG A 125 -1.49 2.64 -15.95
CA ARG A 125 -2.24 2.63 -14.69
C ARG A 125 -3.66 2.08 -14.85
N MET A 126 -4.29 2.36 -15.98
CA MET A 126 -5.65 1.86 -16.29
C MET A 126 -5.66 0.36 -16.59
N GLU A 127 -4.61 -0.16 -17.21
CA GLU A 127 -4.45 -1.58 -17.48
C GLU A 127 -4.21 -2.39 -16.21
N CYS A 128 -3.35 -1.87 -15.31
CA CYS A 128 -2.94 -2.58 -14.11
C CYS A 128 -3.94 -2.52 -12.95
N LYS A 129 -4.94 -1.62 -13.00
CA LYS A 129 -5.88 -1.40 -11.88
C LYS A 129 -7.31 -1.24 -12.39
N ALA A 130 -8.12 -2.27 -12.24
CA ALA A 130 -9.54 -2.25 -12.65
C ALA A 130 -10.31 -1.07 -12.01
N SER A 131 -10.06 -0.78 -10.73
CA SER A 131 -10.65 0.34 -9.99
C SER A 131 -10.26 1.73 -10.49
N LYS A 132 -9.29 1.84 -11.41
CA LYS A 132 -8.79 3.11 -11.97
C LYS A 132 -9.23 3.36 -13.42
N ARG A 133 -10.05 2.49 -13.98
CA ARG A 133 -10.61 2.65 -15.34
C ARG A 133 -11.56 3.82 -15.44
N ASP A 134 -12.25 4.18 -14.36
CA ASP A 134 -12.96 5.45 -14.25
C ASP A 134 -11.96 6.56 -13.88
N VAL A 135 -11.42 7.23 -14.91
CA VAL A 135 -10.40 8.28 -14.77
C VAL A 135 -10.93 9.48 -13.99
N ALA A 136 -12.18 9.88 -14.22
CA ALA A 136 -12.79 11.02 -13.54
C ALA A 136 -12.94 10.75 -12.03
N TRP A 137 -13.46 9.58 -11.66
CA TRP A 137 -13.54 9.16 -10.26
C TRP A 137 -12.15 9.02 -9.62
N SER A 138 -11.20 8.41 -10.34
CA SER A 138 -9.83 8.23 -9.84
C SER A 138 -9.14 9.58 -9.58
N LYS A 139 -9.34 10.56 -10.45
CA LYS A 139 -8.80 11.93 -10.30
C LYS A 139 -9.45 12.65 -9.12
N ALA A 140 -10.77 12.59 -9.01
CA ALA A 140 -11.50 13.20 -7.89
C ALA A 140 -11.06 12.62 -6.56
N ASN A 141 -10.89 11.30 -6.48
CA ASN A 141 -10.42 10.62 -5.26
C ASN A 141 -8.98 11.00 -4.91
N LEU A 142 -8.09 11.10 -5.91
CA LEU A 142 -6.70 11.54 -5.69
C LEU A 142 -6.64 12.96 -5.14
N LEU A 143 -7.42 13.88 -5.69
CA LEU A 143 -7.52 15.27 -5.22
C LEU A 143 -8.10 15.34 -3.79
N LYS A 144 -9.16 14.58 -3.53
CA LYS A 144 -9.77 14.49 -2.20
C LYS A 144 -8.77 14.02 -1.15
N ASP A 145 -8.05 12.95 -1.42
CA ASP A 145 -7.07 12.39 -0.48
C ASP A 145 -5.88 13.34 -0.29
N ALA A 146 -5.41 13.99 -1.36
CA ALA A 146 -4.33 14.99 -1.28
C ALA A 146 -4.73 16.24 -0.47
N THR A 147 -6.03 16.57 -0.42
CA THR A 147 -6.54 17.71 0.36
C THR A 147 -6.81 17.33 1.81
N ASN A 148 -7.30 16.14 2.06
CA ASN A 148 -7.81 15.72 3.37
C ASN A 148 -6.78 14.99 4.22
N HIS A 149 -5.71 14.46 3.60
CA HIS A 149 -4.73 13.61 4.28
C HIS A 149 -3.29 14.04 4.02
N ARG A 150 -2.48 13.92 5.05
CA ARG A 150 -1.03 14.00 4.94
C ARG A 150 -0.49 12.60 4.55
N LEU A 151 -0.11 12.45 3.29
CA LEU A 151 0.26 11.16 2.69
C LEU A 151 1.78 10.94 2.59
N ASN A 152 2.56 11.86 3.15
CA ASN A 152 4.02 11.74 3.30
C ASN A 152 4.41 11.99 4.75
N LEU A 153 5.54 11.41 5.15
CA LEU A 153 6.14 11.59 6.48
C LEU A 153 6.66 13.02 6.68
N GLU A 154 6.67 13.45 7.91
CA GLU A 154 7.50 14.55 8.39
C GLU A 154 8.75 14.00 9.06
N ASP A 155 9.80 14.81 9.13
CA ASP A 155 11.08 14.38 9.70
C ASP A 155 10.92 13.84 11.13
N GLY A 156 11.42 12.62 11.35
CA GLY A 156 11.44 11.97 12.67
C GLY A 156 10.18 11.21 13.07
N GLU A 157 9.24 10.94 12.16
CA GLU A 157 7.98 10.23 12.49
C GLU A 157 8.06 8.69 12.54
N ILE A 158 9.06 8.06 11.89
CA ILE A 158 9.32 6.60 11.90
C ILE A 158 10.80 6.32 12.03
#